data_7ba938ca907e4c209101d2d976dcdb70
#
_entry.id   7ba938ca907e4c209101d2d976dcdb70
#
_cell.length_a   1.000
_cell.length_b   1.000
_cell.length_c   1.000
_cell.angle_alpha   90.00
_cell.angle_beta   90.00
_cell.angle_gamma   90.00
#
_symmetry.space_group_name_H-M   'P 1'
#
loop_
_entity.id
_entity.type
_entity.pdbx_description
1 polymer ?
#
loop_
_entity_poly.entity_id
_entity_poly.type
_entity_poly.pdbx_seq_one_letter_code
_entity_poly.pdbx_strand_id
1 'polypeptide(L)'
;MTKEEKHLWYDFLKKLPQTVNRQKVIEKYIVDFYCADARLVIEVDGSQHFTEEGRLKDAKRDKNLNEKGYLVLRYSNNKIKTNFEGVCLDIKKHIDERKW
;
A
#
# COMPACT_ATOMS: atom_id res chain seq x y z
N MET A 1 5.66 5.21 12.14
CA MET A 1 4.49 5.32 11.22
C MET A 1 3.80 6.66 11.39
N THR A 2 3.29 7.21 10.31
CA THR A 2 2.48 8.42 10.37
C THR A 2 1.12 8.13 11.00
N LYS A 3 0.36 9.19 11.31
CA LYS A 3 -0.99 9.05 11.86
C LYS A 3 -1.90 8.25 10.93
N GLU A 4 -1.85 8.53 9.65
CA GLU A 4 -2.68 7.86 8.65
C GLU A 4 -2.29 6.39 8.47
N GLU A 5 -0.98 6.08 8.51
CA GLU A 5 -0.52 4.71 8.46
C GLU A 5 -1.00 3.92 9.69
N LYS A 6 -0.93 4.54 10.88
CA LYS A 6 -1.42 3.92 12.12
C LYS A 6 -2.91 3.64 12.03
N HIS A 7 -3.68 4.60 11.52
CA HIS A 7 -5.12 4.44 11.37
C HIS A 7 -5.43 3.26 10.45
N LEU A 8 -4.77 3.19 9.30
CA LEU A 8 -4.98 2.09 8.34
C LEU A 8 -4.58 0.74 8.95
N TRP A 9 -3.48 0.71 9.68
CA TRP A 9 -2.98 -0.51 10.28
C TRP A 9 -3.89 -1.04 11.41
N TYR A 10 -4.11 -0.20 12.43
CA TYR A 10 -4.82 -0.65 13.63
C TYR A 10 -6.31 -0.84 13.41
N ASP A 11 -6.92 -0.02 12.57
CA ASP A 11 -8.37 -0.05 12.38
C ASP A 11 -8.81 -0.94 11.23
N PHE A 12 -7.90 -1.38 10.39
CA PHE A 12 -8.25 -2.22 9.23
C PHE A 12 -7.29 -3.36 8.97
N LEU A 13 -6.04 -3.06 8.57
CA LEU A 13 -5.14 -4.10 8.06
C LEU A 13 -4.82 -5.19 9.08
N LYS A 14 -4.59 -4.80 10.32
CA LYS A 14 -4.30 -5.73 11.40
C LYS A 14 -5.43 -6.74 11.65
N LYS A 15 -6.66 -6.34 11.35
CA LYS A 15 -7.86 -7.13 11.59
C LYS A 15 -8.23 -8.06 10.44
N LEU A 16 -7.55 -7.98 9.32
CA LEU A 16 -7.83 -8.85 8.17
C LEU A 16 -7.45 -10.30 8.48
N PRO A 17 -8.19 -11.27 7.91
CA PRO A 17 -7.83 -12.69 8.04
C PRO A 17 -6.49 -13.00 7.37
N GLN A 18 -6.14 -12.28 6.32
CA GLN A 18 -4.84 -12.43 5.67
C GLN A 18 -3.76 -11.71 6.49
N THR A 19 -2.56 -12.28 6.51
CA THR A 19 -1.43 -11.64 7.19
C THR A 19 -0.92 -10.47 6.38
N VAL A 20 -0.85 -9.30 7.03
CA VAL A 20 -0.24 -8.11 6.44
C VAL A 20 0.98 -7.73 7.28
N ASN A 21 2.11 -7.56 6.63
CA ASN A 21 3.36 -7.14 7.28
C ASN A 21 3.57 -5.64 7.09
N ARG A 22 4.11 -5.01 8.12
CA ARG A 22 4.48 -3.58 8.08
C ARG A 22 5.95 -3.45 7.73
N GLN A 23 6.31 -2.38 7.01
CA GLN A 23 7.72 -2.05 6.73
C GLN A 23 8.48 -3.25 6.18
N LYS A 24 7.90 -3.90 5.19
CA LYS A 24 8.46 -5.11 4.61
C LYS A 24 9.44 -4.77 3.49
N VAL A 25 10.57 -5.48 3.46
CA VAL A 25 11.51 -5.38 2.34
C VAL A 25 11.03 -6.33 1.23
N ILE A 26 10.69 -5.75 0.08
CA ILE A 26 10.30 -6.48 -1.13
C ILE A 26 11.31 -6.14 -2.20
N GLU A 27 12.03 -7.14 -2.71
CA GLU A 27 13.18 -6.94 -3.59
C GLU A 27 14.21 -6.04 -2.89
N LYS A 28 14.49 -4.86 -3.42
CA LYS A 28 15.38 -3.88 -2.80
C LYS A 28 14.65 -2.69 -2.16
N TYR A 29 13.33 -2.77 -2.09
CA TYR A 29 12.50 -1.65 -1.61
C TYR A 29 11.87 -1.95 -0.27
N ILE A 30 11.75 -0.92 0.58
CA ILE A 30 10.99 -1.02 1.82
C ILE A 30 9.60 -0.47 1.53
N VAL A 31 8.58 -1.31 1.73
CA VAL A 31 7.19 -0.92 1.48
C VAL A 31 6.46 -0.75 2.81
N ASP A 32 5.42 0.12 2.82
CA ASP A 32 4.69 0.40 4.05
C ASP A 32 3.94 -0.82 4.56
N PHE A 33 3.20 -1.49 3.68
CA PHE A 33 2.44 -2.70 4.02
C PHE A 33 2.51 -3.71 2.89
N TYR A 34 2.54 -4.99 3.25
CA TYR A 34 2.57 -6.07 2.27
C TYR A 34 1.65 -7.21 2.69
N CYS A 35 0.77 -7.62 1.78
CA CYS A 35 -0.09 -8.79 1.93
C CYS A 35 0.42 -9.89 1.00
N ALA A 36 1.05 -10.91 1.57
CA ALA A 36 1.68 -11.99 0.80
C ALA A 36 0.66 -12.82 0.01
N ASP A 37 -0.49 -13.09 0.61
CA ASP A 37 -1.53 -13.91 -0.03
C ASP A 37 -2.00 -13.33 -1.36
N ALA A 38 -1.99 -12.02 -1.49
CA ALA A 38 -2.43 -11.34 -2.70
C ALA A 38 -1.27 -10.72 -3.49
N ARG A 39 -0.03 -10.85 -3.01
CA ARG A 39 1.15 -10.18 -3.56
C ARG A 39 0.89 -8.69 -3.73
N LEU A 40 0.28 -8.09 -2.72
CA LEU A 40 -0.22 -6.73 -2.72
C LEU A 40 0.65 -5.84 -1.85
N VAL A 41 1.16 -4.77 -2.44
CA VAL A 41 1.92 -3.72 -1.75
C VAL A 41 1.01 -2.52 -1.56
N ILE A 42 0.96 -1.98 -0.35
CA ILE A 42 0.16 -0.81 -0.03
C ILE A 42 1.08 0.29 0.47
N GLU A 43 0.99 1.45 -0.16
CA GLU A 43 1.80 2.61 0.19
C GLU A 43 0.91 3.78 0.58
N VAL A 44 1.32 4.49 1.63
CA VAL A 44 0.63 5.69 2.10
C VAL A 44 1.54 6.89 1.80
N ASP A 45 1.08 7.76 0.92
CA ASP A 45 1.88 8.88 0.44
C ASP A 45 1.55 10.19 1.17
N GLY A 46 2.59 10.81 1.71
CA GLY A 46 2.49 12.15 2.27
C GLY A 46 2.64 13.22 1.19
N SER A 47 2.45 14.48 1.60
CA SER A 47 2.49 15.61 0.67
C SER A 47 3.87 15.92 0.08
N GLN A 48 4.93 15.36 0.64
CA GLN A 48 6.29 15.63 0.18
C GLN A 48 6.67 14.90 -1.12
N HIS A 49 5.78 14.11 -1.69
CA HIS A 49 6.05 13.34 -2.91
C HIS A 49 5.58 14.01 -4.20
N PHE A 50 5.36 15.33 -4.16
CA PHE A 50 4.85 16.04 -5.34
C PHE A 50 5.94 16.60 -6.26
N THR A 51 7.20 16.23 -6.07
CA THR A 51 8.26 16.62 -7.01
C THR A 51 8.23 15.68 -8.21
N GLU A 52 8.61 16.21 -9.38
CA GLU A 52 8.70 15.42 -10.59
C GLU A 52 9.69 14.26 -10.43
N GLU A 53 10.82 14.53 -9.79
CA GLU A 53 11.83 13.52 -9.52
C GLU A 53 11.29 12.39 -8.65
N GLY A 54 10.53 12.74 -7.61
CA GLY A 54 9.90 11.75 -6.73
C GLY A 54 8.89 10.88 -7.47
N ARG A 55 8.10 11.48 -8.37
CA ARG A 55 7.13 10.73 -9.19
C ARG A 55 7.82 9.75 -10.13
N LEU A 56 8.95 10.15 -10.72
CA LEU A 56 9.69 9.28 -11.62
C LEU A 56 10.28 8.08 -10.88
N LYS A 57 10.81 8.30 -9.68
CA LYS A 57 11.32 7.20 -8.85
C LYS A 57 10.21 6.23 -8.45
N ASP A 58 9.07 6.76 -8.05
CA ASP A 58 7.92 5.93 -7.67
C ASP A 58 7.40 5.12 -8.84
N ALA A 59 7.29 5.74 -10.02
CA ALA A 59 6.82 5.05 -11.22
C ALA A 59 7.77 3.92 -11.61
N LYS A 60 9.07 4.14 -11.52
CA LYS A 60 10.08 3.13 -11.83
C LYS A 60 10.00 1.96 -10.84
N ARG A 61 9.86 2.25 -9.55
CA ARG A 61 9.72 1.24 -8.52
C ARG A 61 8.47 0.40 -8.75
N ASP A 62 7.35 1.05 -9.00
CA ASP A 62 6.07 0.38 -9.21
C ASP A 62 6.14 -0.53 -10.44
N LYS A 63 6.76 -0.04 -11.52
CA LYS A 63 6.95 -0.85 -12.71
C LYS A 63 7.77 -2.10 -12.42
N ASN A 64 8.89 -1.94 -11.69
CA ASN A 64 9.73 -3.09 -11.34
C ASN A 64 8.97 -4.11 -10.50
N LEU A 65 8.18 -3.66 -9.54
CA LEU A 65 7.40 -4.54 -8.70
C LEU A 65 6.28 -5.22 -9.50
N ASN A 66 5.60 -4.48 -10.37
CA ASN A 66 4.55 -5.05 -11.22
C ASN A 66 5.09 -6.14 -12.14
N GLU A 67 6.26 -5.94 -12.72
CA GLU A 67 6.90 -6.93 -13.59
C GLU A 67 7.20 -8.24 -12.85
N LYS A 68 7.36 -8.16 -11.52
CA LYS A 68 7.63 -9.34 -10.68
C LYS A 68 6.37 -9.93 -10.05
N GLY A 69 5.21 -9.46 -10.45
CA GLY A 69 3.93 -10.02 -10.01
C GLY A 69 3.30 -9.34 -8.80
N TYR A 70 3.88 -8.23 -8.32
CA TYR A 70 3.30 -7.48 -7.22
C TYR A 70 2.39 -6.38 -7.75
N LEU A 71 1.26 -6.16 -7.09
CA LEU A 71 0.40 -5.01 -7.36
C LEU A 71 0.67 -3.95 -6.30
N VAL A 72 0.91 -2.71 -6.72
CA VAL A 72 1.14 -1.60 -5.80
C VAL A 72 -0.10 -0.71 -5.77
N LEU A 73 -0.67 -0.51 -4.58
CA LEU A 73 -1.77 0.42 -4.36
C LEU A 73 -1.21 1.60 -3.55
N ARG A 74 -1.52 2.81 -4.01
CA ARG A 74 -1.09 4.04 -3.34
C ARG A 74 -2.29 4.86 -2.92
N TYR A 75 -2.28 5.30 -1.69
CA TYR A 75 -3.32 6.17 -1.15
C TYR A 75 -2.67 7.38 -0.49
N SER A 76 -3.15 8.57 -0.81
CA SER A 76 -2.65 9.78 -0.15
C SER A 76 -3.13 9.81 1.30
N ASN A 77 -2.38 10.52 2.15
CA ASN A 77 -2.80 10.75 3.52
C ASN A 77 -4.20 11.39 3.55
N ASN A 78 -4.43 12.33 2.65
CA ASN A 78 -5.72 13.00 2.58
C ASN A 78 -6.87 12.02 2.27
N LYS A 79 -6.64 11.09 1.36
CA LYS A 79 -7.67 10.11 1.00
C LYS A 79 -8.00 9.19 2.17
N ILE A 80 -6.99 8.76 2.91
CA ILE A 80 -7.20 7.96 4.11
C ILE A 80 -7.97 8.75 5.16
N LYS A 81 -7.63 10.02 5.31
CA LYS A 81 -8.29 10.90 6.29
C LYS A 81 -9.75 11.18 5.93
N THR A 82 -10.04 11.43 4.65
CA THR A 82 -11.38 11.88 4.20
C THR A 82 -12.27 10.78 3.68
N ASN A 83 -11.71 9.64 3.27
CA ASN A 83 -12.48 8.52 2.71
C ASN A 83 -11.89 7.17 3.14
N PHE A 84 -11.74 7.01 4.42
CA PHE A 84 -11.15 5.79 5.01
C PHE A 84 -11.91 4.54 4.59
N GLU A 85 -13.25 4.59 4.65
CA GLU A 85 -14.08 3.44 4.28
C GLU A 85 -13.86 3.03 2.83
N GLY A 86 -13.77 4.01 1.92
CA GLY A 86 -13.50 3.74 0.51
C GLY A 86 -12.15 3.11 0.29
N VAL A 87 -11.13 3.56 1.02
CA VAL A 87 -9.78 2.97 0.97
C VAL A 87 -9.83 1.51 1.43
N CYS A 88 -10.50 1.23 2.53
CA CYS A 88 -10.61 -0.14 3.07
C CYS A 88 -11.33 -1.07 2.10
N LEU A 89 -12.41 -0.60 1.50
CA LEU A 89 -13.16 -1.38 0.51
C LEU A 89 -12.32 -1.67 -0.74
N ASP A 90 -11.57 -0.70 -1.19
CA ASP A 90 -10.69 -0.86 -2.35
C ASP A 90 -9.60 -1.89 -2.08
N ILE A 91 -8.95 -1.81 -0.92
CA ILE A 91 -7.93 -2.79 -0.53
C ILE A 91 -8.53 -4.18 -0.46
N LYS A 92 -9.66 -4.34 0.20
CA LYS A 92 -10.32 -5.63 0.35
C LYS A 92 -10.71 -6.23 -0.99
N LYS A 93 -11.21 -5.40 -1.90
CA LYS A 93 -11.55 -5.82 -3.25
C LYS A 93 -10.34 -6.42 -3.96
N HIS A 94 -9.20 -5.74 -3.90
CA HIS A 94 -7.99 -6.22 -4.55
C HIS A 94 -7.45 -7.51 -3.91
N ILE A 95 -7.52 -7.63 -2.59
CA ILE A 95 -7.13 -8.86 -1.92
C ILE A 95 -8.00 -10.02 -2.38
N ASP A 96 -9.31 -9.82 -2.42
CA ASP A 96 -10.25 -10.87 -2.83
C ASP A 96 -10.06 -11.27 -4.29
N GLU A 97 -9.77 -10.34 -5.17
CA GLU A 97 -9.54 -10.60 -6.59
C GLU A 97 -8.21 -11.31 -6.86
N ARG A 98 -7.24 -11.17 -5.96
CA ARG A 98 -5.89 -11.70 -6.15
C ARG A 98 -5.58 -12.92 -5.29
N LYS A 99 -6.56 -13.52 -4.69
CA LYS A 99 -6.36 -14.77 -3.93
C LYS A 99 -5.91 -15.90 -4.83
N TRP A 100 -4.94 -16.65 -4.34
CA TRP A 100 -4.39 -17.83 -5.01
C TRP A 100 -5.01 -19.10 -4.43
#